data_1cea75ae3d7cb2d35941c9d320a2e3fb
#
_entry.id   1cea75ae3d7cb2d35941c9d320a2e3fb
#
_cell.length_a   1.000
_cell.length_b   1.000
_cell.length_c   1.000
_cell.angle_alpha   90.00
_cell.angle_beta   90.00
_cell.angle_gamma   90.00
#
_symmetry.space_group_name_H-M   'P 1'
#
loop_
_entity.id
_entity.type
_entity.pdbx_description
1 polymer ?
#
loop_
_entity_poly.entity_id
_entity_poly.type
_entity_poly.pdbx_seq_one_letter_code
_entity_poly.pdbx_strand_id
1 'polypeptide(L)'
;MMGLPSKQKGAEIIEFALILPFLLFILFGIMEFGIVLYDKAIITNASREGARSGVAFKCPLLTTAQIQAVVTNYSTGLVSFAAVAAVPVITVTPTPPTTITNCGANSGTGLTVSVSYSYNFLIFGNLFALFASGFTNPLVLSATTVMNYE
;
A
#
# COMPACT_ATOMS: atom_id res chain seq x y z
N MET A 1 -25.59 20.38 49.14
CA MET A 1 -24.64 20.09 48.06
C MET A 1 -23.27 19.84 48.67
N MET A 2 -22.88 18.58 48.85
CA MET A 2 -21.55 18.21 49.36
C MET A 2 -20.52 18.42 48.25
N GLY A 3 -19.68 19.47 48.38
CA GLY A 3 -18.55 19.66 47.48
C GLY A 3 -17.51 18.54 47.70
N LEU A 4 -17.18 17.79 46.67
CA LEU A 4 -16.11 16.81 46.71
C LEU A 4 -14.79 17.48 47.12
N PRO A 5 -14.00 16.88 48.01
CA PRO A 5 -12.76 17.50 48.50
C PRO A 5 -11.76 17.67 47.30
N SER A 6 -11.12 18.83 47.26
CA SER A 6 -10.20 19.25 46.17
C SER A 6 -9.05 18.25 45.88
N LYS A 7 -8.72 17.40 46.81
CA LYS A 7 -7.71 16.33 46.67
C LYS A 7 -8.12 15.20 45.70
N GLN A 8 -9.42 14.88 45.59
CA GLN A 8 -9.92 13.87 44.68
C GLN A 8 -9.83 14.33 43.20
N LYS A 9 -10.10 15.61 42.92
CA LYS A 9 -9.98 16.18 41.58
C LYS A 9 -8.53 16.10 41.02
N GLY A 10 -7.53 16.21 41.87
CA GLY A 10 -6.13 16.06 41.48
C GLY A 10 -5.72 14.65 41.12
N ALA A 11 -6.24 13.65 41.85
CA ALA A 11 -5.98 12.23 41.55
C ALA A 11 -6.60 11.81 40.20
N GLU A 12 -7.83 12.21 39.92
CA GLU A 12 -8.52 11.95 38.65
C GLU A 12 -7.79 12.52 37.44
N ILE A 13 -7.21 13.73 37.57
CA ILE A 13 -6.43 14.38 36.50
C ILE A 13 -5.14 13.58 36.22
N ILE A 14 -4.44 13.12 37.25
CA ILE A 14 -3.21 12.34 37.10
C ILE A 14 -3.52 10.98 36.45
N GLU A 15 -4.57 10.30 36.86
CA GLU A 15 -5.02 9.04 36.28
C GLU A 15 -5.35 9.20 34.79
N PHE A 16 -6.12 10.23 34.44
CA PHE A 16 -6.46 10.53 33.06
C PHE A 16 -5.21 10.88 32.24
N ALA A 17 -4.29 11.68 32.78
CA ALA A 17 -3.04 12.06 32.11
C ALA A 17 -2.14 10.85 31.80
N LEU A 18 -2.23 9.80 32.61
CA LEU A 18 -1.47 8.56 32.41
C LEU A 18 -2.13 7.63 31.37
N ILE A 19 -3.45 7.56 31.35
CA ILE A 19 -4.22 6.71 30.42
C ILE A 19 -4.30 7.34 29.00
N LEU A 20 -4.40 8.66 28.92
CA LEU A 20 -4.59 9.39 27.66
C LEU A 20 -3.52 9.06 26.59
N PRO A 21 -2.20 9.09 26.86
CA PRO A 21 -1.20 8.77 25.85
C PRO A 21 -1.32 7.33 25.36
N PHE A 22 -1.68 6.38 26.22
CA PHE A 22 -1.90 4.99 25.83
C PHE A 22 -3.13 4.85 24.93
N LEU A 23 -4.22 5.54 25.24
CA LEU A 23 -5.42 5.58 24.41
C LEU A 23 -5.12 6.18 23.02
N LEU A 24 -4.40 7.29 22.96
CA LEU A 24 -4.01 7.92 21.70
C LEU A 24 -3.11 7.00 20.88
N PHE A 25 -2.20 6.27 21.52
CA PHE A 25 -1.34 5.30 20.86
C PHE A 25 -2.16 4.21 20.16
N ILE A 26 -3.16 3.64 20.83
CA ILE A 26 -4.04 2.63 20.23
C ILE A 26 -4.84 3.23 19.06
N LEU A 27 -5.39 4.42 19.25
CA LEU A 27 -6.20 5.09 18.23
C LEU A 27 -5.40 5.37 16.95
N PHE A 28 -4.20 5.90 17.08
CA PHE A 28 -3.31 6.13 15.94
C PHE A 28 -2.86 4.82 15.29
N GLY A 29 -2.65 3.76 16.09
CA GLY A 29 -2.31 2.43 15.57
C GLY A 29 -3.40 1.87 14.67
N ILE A 30 -4.65 1.95 15.09
CA ILE A 30 -5.79 1.51 14.28
C ILE A 30 -5.89 2.33 12.99
N MET A 31 -5.69 3.64 13.07
CA MET A 31 -5.74 4.53 11.90
C MET A 31 -4.62 4.20 10.91
N GLU A 32 -3.38 4.09 11.37
CA GLU A 32 -2.23 3.78 10.51
C GLU A 32 -2.35 2.41 9.86
N PHE A 33 -2.79 1.39 10.63
CA PHE A 33 -3.01 0.06 10.08
C PHE A 33 -4.14 0.05 9.03
N GLY A 34 -5.20 0.83 9.25
CA GLY A 34 -6.27 1.02 8.27
C GLY A 34 -5.76 1.59 6.94
N ILE A 35 -4.86 2.57 6.98
CA ILE A 35 -4.24 3.16 5.78
C ILE A 35 -3.34 2.13 5.07
N VAL A 36 -2.54 1.35 5.79
CA VAL A 36 -1.72 0.27 5.21
C VAL A 36 -2.58 -0.74 4.46
N LEU A 37 -3.71 -1.17 5.05
CA LEU A 37 -4.64 -2.10 4.40
C LEU A 37 -5.31 -1.48 3.17
N TYR A 38 -5.65 -0.21 3.23
CA TYR A 38 -6.19 0.56 2.12
C TYR A 38 -5.21 0.61 0.94
N ASP A 39 -3.95 0.98 1.19
CA ASP A 39 -2.91 1.01 0.16
C ASP A 39 -2.65 -0.40 -0.42
N LYS A 40 -2.66 -1.43 0.43
CA LYS A 40 -2.54 -2.81 -0.01
C LYS A 40 -3.67 -3.23 -0.95
N ALA A 41 -4.90 -2.79 -0.67
CA ALA A 41 -6.04 -3.05 -1.55
C ALA A 41 -5.88 -2.32 -2.90
N ILE A 42 -5.42 -1.06 -2.90
CA ILE A 42 -5.16 -0.29 -4.12
C ILE A 42 -4.13 -1.00 -5.00
N ILE A 43 -2.94 -1.32 -4.50
CA ILE A 43 -1.89 -1.95 -5.31
C ILE A 43 -2.30 -3.35 -5.80
N THR A 44 -3.12 -4.07 -5.02
CA THR A 44 -3.66 -5.37 -5.43
C THR A 44 -4.63 -5.22 -6.61
N ASN A 45 -5.53 -4.26 -6.55
CA ASN A 45 -6.46 -3.98 -7.65
C ASN A 45 -5.73 -3.44 -8.88
N ALA A 46 -4.74 -2.56 -8.68
CA ALA A 46 -3.92 -2.01 -9.76
C ALA A 46 -3.13 -3.12 -10.49
N SER A 47 -2.52 -4.07 -9.75
CA SER A 47 -1.81 -5.19 -10.35
C SER A 47 -2.73 -6.11 -11.17
N ARG A 48 -3.97 -6.34 -10.70
CA ARG A 48 -4.99 -7.14 -11.40
C ARG A 48 -5.44 -6.45 -12.68
N GLU A 49 -5.74 -5.16 -12.63
CA GLU A 49 -6.19 -4.43 -13.81
C GLU A 49 -5.05 -4.27 -14.83
N GLY A 50 -3.83 -4.05 -14.38
CA GLY A 50 -2.64 -4.08 -15.23
C GLY A 50 -2.47 -5.41 -15.96
N ALA A 51 -2.55 -6.53 -15.24
CA ALA A 51 -2.47 -7.87 -15.83
C ALA A 51 -3.63 -8.13 -16.80
N ARG A 52 -4.86 -7.80 -16.40
CA ARG A 52 -6.05 -7.96 -17.24
C ARG A 52 -5.96 -7.16 -18.54
N SER A 53 -5.51 -5.91 -18.46
CA SER A 53 -5.36 -5.06 -19.64
C SER A 53 -4.26 -5.57 -20.58
N GLY A 54 -3.19 -6.16 -20.01
CA GLY A 54 -2.07 -6.69 -20.78
C GLY A 54 -2.38 -7.98 -21.52
N VAL A 55 -3.25 -8.85 -20.97
CA VAL A 55 -3.64 -10.13 -21.62
C VAL A 55 -4.90 -10.01 -22.45
N ALA A 56 -5.62 -8.88 -22.37
CA ALA A 56 -6.84 -8.68 -23.13
C ALA A 56 -6.57 -8.86 -24.63
N PHE A 57 -7.46 -9.64 -25.30
CA PHE A 57 -7.36 -9.90 -26.72
C PHE A 57 -7.49 -8.61 -27.53
N LYS A 58 -6.36 -7.97 -27.82
CA LYS A 58 -6.24 -6.79 -28.66
C LYS A 58 -5.05 -6.97 -29.60
N CYS A 59 -5.19 -6.54 -30.83
CA CYS A 59 -4.09 -6.55 -31.79
C CYS A 59 -3.84 -5.13 -32.28
N PRO A 60 -2.66 -4.53 -32.01
CA PRO A 60 -1.53 -5.07 -31.26
C PRO A 60 -1.79 -5.14 -29.74
N LEU A 61 -1.07 -6.03 -29.04
CA LEU A 61 -1.08 -6.10 -27.57
C LEU A 61 -0.52 -4.82 -26.97
N LEU A 62 -0.91 -4.55 -25.73
CA LEU A 62 -0.39 -3.40 -24.99
C LEU A 62 1.11 -3.56 -24.71
N THR A 63 1.86 -2.50 -24.91
CA THR A 63 3.28 -2.43 -24.53
C THR A 63 3.45 -2.36 -23.01
N THR A 64 4.64 -2.70 -22.51
CA THR A 64 4.98 -2.55 -21.08
C THR A 64 4.64 -1.15 -20.55
N ALA A 65 4.96 -0.09 -21.32
CA ALA A 65 4.70 1.29 -20.90
C ALA A 65 3.19 1.59 -20.77
N GLN A 66 2.36 1.03 -21.66
CA GLN A 66 0.91 1.19 -21.60
C GLN A 66 0.32 0.43 -20.41
N ILE A 67 0.81 -0.79 -20.12
CA ILE A 67 0.40 -1.54 -18.92
C ILE A 67 0.79 -0.79 -17.65
N GLN A 68 2.01 -0.26 -17.60
CA GLN A 68 2.47 0.56 -16.47
C GLN A 68 1.60 1.82 -16.29
N ALA A 69 1.19 2.48 -17.38
CA ALA A 69 0.29 3.62 -17.31
C ALA A 69 -1.08 3.25 -16.73
N VAL A 70 -1.64 2.09 -17.10
CA VAL A 70 -2.88 1.58 -16.50
C VAL A 70 -2.70 1.39 -15.00
N VAL A 71 -1.65 0.70 -14.57
CA VAL A 71 -1.36 0.45 -13.15
C VAL A 71 -1.19 1.77 -12.38
N THR A 72 -0.46 2.73 -12.96
CA THR A 72 -0.24 4.06 -12.35
C THR A 72 -1.56 4.80 -12.15
N ASN A 73 -2.45 4.78 -13.14
CA ASN A 73 -3.78 5.41 -13.03
C ASN A 73 -4.64 4.80 -11.92
N TYR A 74 -4.54 3.48 -11.71
CA TYR A 74 -5.23 2.80 -10.62
C TYR A 74 -4.56 2.99 -9.25
N SER A 75 -3.32 3.48 -9.23
CA SER A 75 -2.53 3.70 -8.00
C SER A 75 -2.55 5.15 -7.51
N THR A 76 -3.42 6.00 -8.03
CA THR A 76 -3.45 7.45 -7.72
C THR A 76 -3.88 7.79 -6.30
N GLY A 77 -4.52 6.85 -5.58
CA GLY A 77 -5.04 7.06 -4.21
C GLY A 77 -4.10 6.59 -3.10
N LEU A 78 -2.85 6.23 -3.40
CA LEU A 78 -1.89 5.76 -2.40
C LEU A 78 -1.51 6.86 -1.41
N VAL A 79 -1.45 6.50 -0.13
CA VAL A 79 -1.16 7.42 0.98
C VAL A 79 0.18 7.05 1.61
N SER A 80 1.04 8.03 1.85
CA SER A 80 2.31 7.86 2.59
C SER A 80 2.62 9.12 3.36
N PHE A 81 3.24 8.97 4.52
CA PHE A 81 3.66 10.08 5.37
C PHE A 81 5.15 10.43 5.18
N ALA A 82 5.73 10.06 4.06
CA ALA A 82 7.08 10.47 3.69
C ALA A 82 7.14 11.96 3.31
N ALA A 83 8.28 12.59 3.53
CA ALA A 83 8.54 13.97 3.05
C ALA A 83 8.47 14.09 1.53
N VAL A 84 8.73 13.00 0.81
CA VAL A 84 8.57 12.88 -0.64
C VAL A 84 7.58 11.75 -0.90
N ALA A 85 6.58 12.02 -1.74
CA ALA A 85 5.58 11.01 -2.11
C ALA A 85 6.27 9.78 -2.73
N ALA A 86 6.04 8.61 -2.15
CA ALA A 86 6.56 7.37 -2.70
C ALA A 86 5.81 7.06 -4.01
N VAL A 87 6.56 6.73 -5.06
CA VAL A 87 6.00 6.30 -6.34
C VAL A 87 5.99 4.77 -6.37
N PRO A 88 4.89 4.12 -6.79
CA PRO A 88 4.87 2.68 -6.91
C PRO A 88 5.85 2.20 -7.99
N VAL A 89 6.62 1.16 -7.68
CA VAL A 89 7.50 0.48 -8.63
C VAL A 89 6.70 -0.64 -9.29
N ILE A 90 6.61 -0.58 -10.63
CA ILE A 90 5.79 -1.49 -11.43
C ILE A 90 6.71 -2.32 -12.33
N THR A 91 6.66 -3.64 -12.17
CA THR A 91 7.40 -4.61 -12.98
C THR A 91 6.44 -5.48 -13.78
N VAL A 92 6.67 -5.58 -15.09
CA VAL A 92 5.88 -6.41 -16.01
C VAL A 92 6.80 -7.46 -16.63
N THR A 93 6.47 -8.75 -16.46
CA THR A 93 7.26 -9.87 -16.99
C THR A 93 6.34 -11.01 -17.49
N PRO A 94 6.66 -11.65 -18.62
CA PRO A 94 7.70 -11.26 -19.58
C PRO A 94 7.39 -9.90 -20.18
N THR A 95 8.41 -9.21 -20.68
CA THR A 95 8.20 -7.93 -21.38
C THR A 95 7.37 -8.20 -22.62
N PRO A 96 6.16 -7.62 -22.77
CA PRO A 96 5.38 -7.81 -23.98
C PRO A 96 6.21 -7.37 -25.19
N PRO A 97 6.22 -8.13 -26.28
CA PRO A 97 6.95 -7.75 -27.47
C PRO A 97 6.43 -6.41 -28.01
N THR A 98 7.36 -5.53 -28.38
CA THR A 98 7.06 -4.17 -28.86
C THR A 98 6.33 -4.15 -30.20
N THR A 99 6.39 -5.23 -30.94
CA THR A 99 5.72 -5.38 -32.24
C THR A 99 5.15 -6.79 -32.35
N ILE A 100 3.85 -6.94 -32.15
CA ILE A 100 3.17 -8.21 -32.42
C ILE A 100 2.38 -8.07 -33.71
N THR A 101 2.94 -8.66 -34.75
CA THR A 101 2.22 -8.92 -36.02
C THR A 101 1.32 -10.15 -35.94
N ASN A 102 1.54 -11.06 -34.97
CA ASN A 102 0.77 -12.28 -34.78
C ASN A 102 0.12 -12.32 -33.39
N CYS A 103 -1.10 -11.86 -33.30
CA CYS A 103 -1.94 -11.97 -32.11
C CYS A 103 -2.39 -13.42 -31.96
N GLY A 104 -1.76 -14.16 -31.09
CA GLY A 104 -1.96 -15.61 -30.87
C GLY A 104 -0.67 -16.35 -30.56
N ALA A 105 0.49 -15.74 -30.83
CA ALA A 105 1.78 -16.35 -30.56
C ALA A 105 2.10 -16.49 -29.04
N ASN A 106 1.36 -15.79 -28.17
CA ASN A 106 1.56 -15.81 -26.72
C ASN A 106 0.50 -16.64 -25.97
N SER A 107 -0.40 -17.32 -26.69
CA SER A 107 -1.39 -18.20 -26.07
C SER A 107 -0.72 -19.21 -25.12
N GLY A 108 -1.20 -19.28 -23.90
CA GLY A 108 -0.67 -20.16 -22.86
C GLY A 108 0.52 -19.61 -22.08
N THR A 109 1.09 -18.45 -22.43
CA THR A 109 2.12 -17.79 -21.61
C THR A 109 1.50 -16.89 -20.56
N GLY A 110 2.14 -16.80 -19.38
CA GLY A 110 1.66 -15.97 -18.28
C GLY A 110 2.27 -14.56 -18.32
N LEU A 111 1.43 -13.52 -18.20
CA LEU A 111 1.85 -12.15 -17.92
C LEU A 111 1.83 -11.93 -16.42
N THR A 112 2.97 -11.57 -15.83
CA THR A 112 3.09 -11.22 -14.42
C THR A 112 3.23 -9.71 -14.27
N VAL A 113 2.34 -9.11 -13.49
CA VAL A 113 2.41 -7.69 -13.12
C VAL A 113 2.62 -7.60 -11.62
N SER A 114 3.77 -7.06 -11.20
CA SER A 114 4.11 -6.82 -9.81
C SER A 114 4.15 -5.33 -9.53
N VAL A 115 3.50 -4.93 -8.45
CA VAL A 115 3.47 -3.55 -7.96
C VAL A 115 4.02 -3.55 -6.55
N SER A 116 5.03 -2.73 -6.28
CA SER A 116 5.56 -2.52 -4.94
C SER A 116 5.48 -1.04 -4.55
N TYR A 117 5.14 -0.79 -3.30
CA TYR A 117 4.95 0.54 -2.75
C TYR A 117 5.56 0.66 -1.37
N SER A 118 6.36 1.70 -1.14
CA SER A 118 7.03 1.95 0.13
C SER A 118 6.17 2.88 0.99
N TYR A 119 5.50 2.30 1.98
CA TYR A 119 4.68 3.03 2.95
C TYR A 119 5.54 3.53 4.10
N ASN A 120 5.47 4.82 4.40
CA ASN A 120 6.12 5.43 5.56
C ASN A 120 5.07 5.70 6.64
N PHE A 121 5.36 5.22 7.85
CA PHE A 121 4.50 5.45 9.01
C PHE A 121 4.63 6.88 9.51
N LEU A 122 3.53 7.44 10.02
CA LEU A 122 3.51 8.77 10.64
C LEU A 122 4.11 8.74 12.05
N ILE A 123 3.64 7.82 12.89
CA ILE A 123 4.00 7.75 14.31
C ILE A 123 4.78 6.48 14.62
N PHE A 124 4.31 5.33 14.12
CA PHE A 124 4.82 4.03 14.52
C PHE A 124 6.18 3.69 13.94
N GLY A 125 6.57 4.25 12.78
CA GLY A 125 7.83 3.93 12.14
C GLY A 125 9.06 4.17 13.01
N ASN A 126 9.11 5.34 13.66
CA ASN A 126 10.22 5.70 14.54
C ASN A 126 10.07 5.08 15.94
N LEU A 127 8.85 4.88 16.41
CA LEU A 127 8.59 4.33 17.73
C LEU A 127 8.86 2.83 17.78
N PHE A 128 8.46 2.06 16.78
CA PHE A 128 8.77 0.64 16.71
C PHE A 128 10.26 0.35 16.51
N ALA A 129 10.98 1.21 15.78
CA ALA A 129 12.43 1.09 15.64
C ALA A 129 13.17 1.17 17.00
N LEU A 130 12.56 1.83 17.99
CA LEU A 130 13.11 1.93 19.35
C LEU A 130 12.95 0.62 20.14
N PHE A 131 11.88 -0.15 19.88
CA PHE A 131 11.53 -1.35 20.65
C PHE A 131 11.79 -2.67 19.92
N ALA A 132 11.87 -2.64 18.58
CA ALA A 132 12.01 -3.84 17.76
C ALA A 132 13.12 -3.65 16.71
N SER A 133 14.25 -4.29 16.91
CA SER A 133 15.42 -4.23 16.02
C SER A 133 15.22 -4.81 14.61
N GLY A 134 14.05 -5.39 14.32
CA GLY A 134 13.70 -5.95 13.02
C GLY A 134 12.62 -5.16 12.26
N PHE A 135 12.14 -4.05 12.80
CA PHE A 135 11.13 -3.24 12.13
C PHE A 135 11.77 -2.24 11.17
N THR A 136 11.42 -2.36 9.89
CA THR A 136 11.94 -1.47 8.84
C THR A 136 10.90 -0.40 8.49
N ASN A 137 11.32 0.87 8.54
CA ASN A 137 10.57 1.99 7.97
C ASN A 137 11.39 2.51 6.77
N PRO A 138 10.87 2.49 5.52
CA PRO A 138 9.49 2.20 5.12
C PRO A 138 9.11 0.72 5.10
N LEU A 139 7.79 0.46 5.27
CA LEU A 139 7.20 -0.86 5.03
C LEU A 139 6.94 -1.05 3.54
N VAL A 140 7.53 -2.07 2.93
CA VAL A 140 7.31 -2.37 1.51
C VAL A 140 6.06 -3.25 1.35
N LEU A 141 5.03 -2.67 0.74
CA LEU A 141 3.83 -3.37 0.32
C LEU A 141 4.03 -3.88 -1.11
N SER A 142 3.73 -5.14 -1.38
CA SER A 142 3.83 -5.71 -2.72
C SER A 142 2.58 -6.47 -3.11
N ALA A 143 2.20 -6.41 -4.38
CA ALA A 143 1.12 -7.20 -4.97
C ALA A 143 1.57 -7.73 -6.33
N THR A 144 1.34 -9.01 -6.58
CA THR A 144 1.70 -9.67 -7.83
C THR A 144 0.49 -10.40 -8.38
N THR A 145 0.20 -10.21 -9.65
CA THR A 145 -0.87 -10.89 -10.37
C THR A 145 -0.30 -11.55 -11.62
N VAL A 146 -0.68 -12.78 -11.85
CA VAL A 146 -0.33 -13.56 -13.05
C VAL A 146 -1.62 -13.86 -13.80
N MET A 147 -1.66 -13.55 -15.09
CA MET A 147 -2.77 -13.90 -16.00
C MET A 147 -2.21 -14.46 -17.29
N ASN A 148 -2.85 -15.50 -17.84
CA ASN A 148 -2.43 -16.10 -19.08
C ASN A 148 -3.08 -15.40 -20.27
N TYR A 149 -2.34 -15.34 -21.38
CA TYR A 149 -2.89 -14.91 -22.67
C TYR A 149 -3.84 -15.99 -23.20
N GLU A 150 -5.02 -15.57 -23.62
CA GLU A 150 -6.04 -16.42 -24.27
C GLU A 150 -5.82 -16.54 -25.79
#